data_6bd0b5923f9cf196fc55eb27358ebe39
#
_entry.id   6bd0b5923f9cf196fc55eb27358ebe39
#
_cell.length_a   1.000
_cell.length_b   1.000
_cell.length_c   1.000
_cell.angle_alpha   90.00
_cell.angle_beta   90.00
_cell.angle_gamma   90.00
#
_symmetry.space_group_name_H-M   'P 1'
#
loop_
_entity.id
_entity.type
_entity.pdbx_description
1 polymer ?
#
loop_
_entity_poly.entity_id
_entity_poly.type
_entity_poly.pdbx_seq_one_letter_code
_entity_poly.pdbx_strand_id
1 'polypeptide(L)'
;DGFNWHRFVLNRLINSILKSGDGKSTKTAFVVIAVREEYSFMGLTGIEQEGQHLVNEKGHSYDMFDVKKNENYNHNKMYFNIDIPLAALSKSLGR
;
A
#
# COMPACT_ATOMS: atom_id res chain seq x y z
N ASP A 1 -13.01 -23.49 -7.51
CA ASP A 1 -12.53 -23.97 -6.23
C ASP A 1 -11.99 -22.82 -5.38
N GLY A 2 -11.67 -23.08 -4.13
CA GLY A 2 -11.22 -22.06 -3.19
C GLY A 2 -9.94 -21.36 -3.62
N PHE A 3 -9.04 -22.07 -4.29
CA PHE A 3 -7.79 -21.52 -4.76
C PHE A 3 -8.03 -20.46 -5.86
N ASN A 4 -8.88 -20.76 -6.83
CA ASN A 4 -9.18 -19.83 -7.92
C ASN A 4 -9.94 -18.60 -7.41
N TRP A 5 -10.85 -18.80 -6.46
CA TRP A 5 -11.59 -17.70 -5.86
C TRP A 5 -10.65 -16.75 -5.09
N HIS A 6 -9.72 -17.30 -4.33
CA HIS A 6 -8.73 -16.51 -3.58
C HIS A 6 -7.87 -15.68 -4.52
N ARG A 7 -7.41 -16.26 -5.62
CA ARG A 7 -6.62 -15.59 -6.64
C ARG A 7 -7.40 -14.43 -7.29
N PHE A 8 -8.68 -14.65 -7.55
CA PHE A 8 -9.57 -13.63 -8.10
C PHE A 8 -9.68 -12.43 -7.15
N VAL A 9 -9.88 -12.67 -5.86
CA VAL A 9 -9.98 -11.60 -4.85
C VAL A 9 -8.67 -10.82 -4.77
N LEU A 10 -7.53 -11.49 -4.76
CA LEU A 10 -6.21 -10.83 -4.72
C LEU A 10 -5.98 -9.96 -5.95
N ASN A 11 -6.35 -10.45 -7.14
CA ASN A 11 -6.20 -9.68 -8.37
C ASN A 11 -7.04 -8.40 -8.34
N ARG A 12 -8.26 -8.47 -7.83
CA ARG A 12 -9.13 -7.30 -7.71
C ARG A 12 -8.55 -6.28 -6.75
N LEU A 13 -7.99 -6.74 -5.64
CA LEU A 13 -7.36 -5.89 -4.64
C LEU A 13 -6.17 -5.15 -5.24
N ILE A 14 -5.29 -5.86 -5.92
CA ILE A 14 -4.12 -5.28 -6.58
C ILE A 14 -4.54 -4.24 -7.61
N ASN A 15 -5.53 -4.55 -8.44
CA ASN A 15 -6.03 -3.62 -9.45
C ASN A 15 -6.59 -2.35 -8.83
N SER A 16 -7.31 -2.49 -7.71
CA SER A 16 -7.84 -1.35 -6.97
C SER A 16 -6.72 -0.43 -6.47
N ILE A 17 -5.68 -1.01 -5.89
CA ILE A 17 -4.52 -0.27 -5.39
C ILE A 17 -3.80 0.42 -6.54
N LEU A 18 -3.57 -0.27 -7.65
CA LEU A 18 -2.90 0.29 -8.83
C LEU A 18 -3.68 1.45 -9.44
N LYS A 19 -5.00 1.42 -9.39
CA LYS A 19 -5.83 2.50 -9.91
C LYS A 19 -5.84 3.74 -9.01
N SER A 20 -5.47 3.59 -7.74
CA SER A 20 -5.51 4.70 -6.78
C SER A 20 -4.35 5.68 -6.93
N GLY A 21 -3.25 5.26 -7.58
CA GLY A 21 -2.09 6.11 -7.78
C GLY A 21 -0.92 5.32 -8.33
N ASP A 22 0.23 5.95 -8.43
CA ASP A 22 1.46 5.28 -8.86
C ASP A 22 2.45 5.02 -7.72
N GLY A 23 2.16 5.51 -6.53
CA GLY A 23 2.98 5.28 -5.35
C GLY A 23 4.30 6.03 -5.30
N LYS A 24 4.56 6.92 -6.25
CA LYS A 24 5.87 7.58 -6.37
C LYS A 24 6.03 8.82 -5.51
N SER A 25 4.92 9.37 -5.02
CA SER A 25 4.93 10.57 -4.17
C SER A 25 3.72 10.55 -3.23
N THR A 26 3.68 11.48 -2.27
CA THR A 26 2.51 11.61 -1.40
C THR A 26 1.26 12.03 -2.18
N LYS A 27 1.42 12.80 -3.25
CA LYS A 27 0.28 13.23 -4.08
C LYS A 27 -0.34 12.08 -4.87
N THR A 28 0.46 11.10 -5.23
CA THR A 28 0.03 9.97 -6.06
C THR A 28 0.21 8.64 -5.34
N ALA A 29 0.19 8.67 -4.00
CA ALA A 29 0.34 7.48 -3.16
C ALA A 29 -0.76 6.46 -3.47
N PHE A 30 -0.40 5.19 -3.36
CA PHE A 30 -1.40 4.12 -3.39
C PHE A 30 -2.31 4.23 -2.17
N VAL A 31 -3.59 3.96 -2.34
CA VAL A 31 -4.55 3.97 -1.23
C VAL A 31 -4.84 2.54 -0.80
N VAL A 32 -4.69 2.28 0.50
CA VAL A 32 -4.96 0.96 1.09
C VAL A 32 -5.98 1.10 2.22
N ILE A 33 -6.76 0.05 2.44
CA ILE A 33 -7.77 0.02 3.51
C ILE A 33 -7.30 -0.76 4.75
N ALA A 34 -6.20 -1.50 4.63
CA ALA A 34 -5.58 -2.19 5.75
C ALA A 34 -4.07 -2.26 5.54
N VAL A 35 -3.30 -2.19 6.64
CA VAL A 35 -1.84 -2.21 6.57
C VAL A 35 -1.31 -3.48 5.91
N ARG A 36 -1.95 -4.63 6.17
CA ARG A 36 -1.53 -5.89 5.54
C ARG A 36 -1.59 -5.87 4.02
N GLU A 37 -2.38 -4.97 3.43
CA GLU A 37 -2.46 -4.83 1.97
C GLU A 37 -1.16 -4.30 1.38
N GLU A 38 -0.43 -3.47 2.13
CA GLU A 38 0.86 -2.96 1.70
C GLU A 38 1.84 -4.11 1.44
N TYR A 39 1.91 -5.03 2.40
CA TYR A 39 2.83 -6.16 2.31
C TYR A 39 2.38 -7.18 1.27
N SER A 40 1.08 -7.42 1.16
CA SER A 40 0.54 -8.29 0.11
C SER A 40 0.82 -7.71 -1.27
N PHE A 41 0.63 -6.41 -1.44
CA PHE A 41 0.89 -5.73 -2.71
C PHE A 41 2.36 -5.86 -3.10
N MET A 42 3.28 -5.55 -2.17
CA MET A 42 4.71 -5.64 -2.45
C MET A 42 5.14 -7.08 -2.74
N GLY A 43 4.63 -8.05 -1.98
CA GLY A 43 4.94 -9.46 -2.19
C GLY A 43 4.48 -9.97 -3.53
N LEU A 44 3.26 -9.61 -3.95
CA LEU A 44 2.68 -10.07 -5.21
C LEU A 44 3.29 -9.39 -6.44
N THR A 45 3.80 -8.17 -6.28
CA THR A 45 4.46 -7.44 -7.37
C THR A 45 5.97 -7.64 -7.40
N GLY A 46 6.51 -8.42 -6.46
CA GLY A 46 7.95 -8.68 -6.40
C GLY A 46 8.78 -7.52 -5.89
N ILE A 47 8.17 -6.57 -5.21
CA ILE A 47 8.87 -5.40 -4.66
C ILE A 47 9.53 -5.79 -3.34
N GLU A 48 10.84 -5.55 -3.23
CA GLU A 48 11.59 -5.76 -1.99
C GLU A 48 11.69 -4.45 -1.21
N GLN A 49 11.23 -4.46 0.04
CA GLN A 49 11.39 -3.30 0.91
C GLN A 49 12.75 -3.33 1.61
N GLU A 50 13.34 -2.15 1.77
CA GLU A 50 14.61 -1.97 2.45
C GLU A 50 14.47 -1.15 3.73
N GLY A 51 13.37 -0.41 3.88
CA GLY A 51 13.09 0.39 5.06
C GLY A 51 11.67 0.91 5.02
N GLN A 52 11.20 1.42 6.16
CA GLN A 52 9.84 1.95 6.29
C GLN A 52 9.86 3.20 7.16
N HIS A 53 9.15 4.24 6.74
CA HIS A 53 9.03 5.49 7.45
C HIS A 53 7.59 5.99 7.42
N LEU A 54 7.15 6.60 8.52
CA LEU A 54 5.86 7.26 8.59
C LEU A 54 6.02 8.72 8.14
N VAL A 55 5.21 9.17 7.21
CA VAL A 55 5.22 10.53 6.71
C VAL A 55 3.86 11.17 6.93
N ASN A 56 3.83 12.36 7.50
CA ASN A 56 2.60 13.14 7.66
C ASN A 56 2.72 14.41 6.82
N GLU A 57 1.74 14.65 5.95
CA GLU A 57 1.77 15.79 5.05
C GLU A 57 0.35 16.26 4.77
N LYS A 58 0.09 17.56 4.98
CA LYS A 58 -1.19 18.21 4.69
C LYS A 58 -2.40 17.50 5.31
N GLY A 59 -2.24 17.00 6.55
CA GLY A 59 -3.31 16.33 7.27
C GLY A 59 -3.52 14.87 6.89
N HIS A 60 -2.66 14.31 6.05
CA HIS A 60 -2.71 12.91 5.63
C HIS A 60 -1.51 12.15 6.14
N SER A 61 -1.67 10.85 6.35
CA SER A 61 -0.61 9.98 6.82
C SER A 61 -0.26 8.95 5.74
N TYR A 62 1.03 8.71 5.61
CA TYR A 62 1.56 7.81 4.59
C TYR A 62 2.61 6.89 5.18
N ASP A 63 2.62 5.63 4.75
CA ASP A 63 3.77 4.76 4.91
C ASP A 63 4.64 4.93 3.68
N MET A 64 5.89 5.31 3.89
CA MET A 64 6.87 5.41 2.82
C MET A 64 7.87 4.27 2.98
N PHE A 65 7.96 3.43 1.96
CA PHE A 65 8.93 2.34 1.94
C PHE A 65 10.10 2.70 1.05
N ASP A 66 11.30 2.47 1.54
CA ASP A 66 12.48 2.41 0.67
C ASP A 66 12.44 1.04 0.01
N VAL A 67 12.44 1.02 -1.31
CA VAL A 67 12.29 -0.21 -2.07
C VAL A 67 13.42 -0.35 -3.08
N LYS A 68 13.71 -1.60 -3.44
CA LYS A 68 14.67 -1.90 -4.49
C LYS A 68 13.97 -1.81 -5.83
N LYS A 69 14.53 -1.02 -6.75
CA LYS A 69 13.99 -0.91 -8.10
C LYS A 69 13.96 -2.28 -8.78
N ASN A 70 12.90 -2.53 -9.54
CA ASN A 70 12.82 -3.71 -10.39
C ASN A 70 12.14 -3.34 -11.71
N GLU A 71 11.91 -4.32 -12.57
CA GLU A 71 11.31 -4.07 -13.89
C GLU A 71 9.84 -3.62 -13.79
N ASN A 72 9.16 -3.92 -12.70
CA ASN A 72 7.76 -3.54 -12.48
C ASN A 72 7.60 -2.18 -11.81
N TYR A 73 8.62 -1.73 -11.09
CA TYR A 73 8.57 -0.47 -10.35
C TYR A 73 9.96 0.19 -10.38
N ASN A 74 10.10 1.16 -11.26
CA ASN A 74 11.39 1.83 -11.50
C ASN A 74 11.53 3.08 -10.63
N HIS A 75 11.42 2.91 -9.31
CA HIS A 75 11.56 3.99 -8.34
C HIS A 75 12.06 3.39 -7.04
N ASN A 76 12.78 4.17 -6.22
CA ASN A 76 13.36 3.67 -4.99
C ASN A 76 12.53 3.97 -3.74
N LYS A 77 11.38 4.60 -3.88
CA LYS A 77 10.45 4.88 -2.79
C LYS A 77 9.03 4.54 -3.23
N MET A 78 8.24 4.02 -2.29
CA MET A 78 6.86 3.68 -2.55
C MET A 78 6.00 4.21 -1.42
N TYR A 79 4.96 4.96 -1.75
CA TYR A 79 4.10 5.64 -0.78
C TYR A 79 2.72 5.03 -0.76
N PHE A 80 2.21 4.76 0.44
CA PHE A 80 0.84 4.29 0.67
C PHE A 80 0.12 5.28 1.58
N ASN A 81 -1.05 5.74 1.17
CA ASN A 81 -1.91 6.54 2.03
C ASN A 81 -2.56 5.60 3.03
N ILE A 82 -2.35 5.84 4.33
CA ILE A 82 -2.83 4.97 5.40
C ILE A 82 -3.91 5.66 6.26
N ASP A 83 -4.57 6.68 5.76
CA ASP A 83 -5.62 7.37 6.49
C ASP A 83 -6.73 6.42 6.93
N ILE A 84 -7.14 5.50 6.05
CA ILE A 84 -8.21 4.55 6.35
C ILE A 84 -7.82 3.57 7.45
N PRO A 85 -6.68 2.87 7.36
CA PRO A 85 -6.26 1.98 8.46
C PRO A 85 -6.07 2.70 9.80
N LEU A 86 -5.54 3.92 9.79
CA LEU A 86 -5.36 4.69 11.03
C LEU A 86 -6.70 5.09 11.64
N ALA A 87 -7.67 5.50 10.83
CA ALA A 87 -9.01 5.82 11.30
C ALA A 87 -9.69 4.58 11.90
N ALA A 88 -9.53 3.42 11.27
CA ALA A 88 -10.08 2.16 11.76
C ALA A 88 -9.46 1.77 13.09
N LEU A 89 -8.14 1.94 13.24
CA LEU A 89 -7.43 1.66 14.49
C LEU A 89 -7.92 2.58 15.61
N SER A 90 -8.03 3.87 15.34
CA SER A 90 -8.54 4.85 16.30
C SER A 90 -9.94 4.49 16.78
N LYS A 91 -10.82 4.09 15.86
CA LYS A 91 -12.18 3.68 16.17
C LYS A 91 -12.22 2.41 17.01
N SER A 92 -11.38 1.43 16.72
CA SER A 92 -11.35 0.18 17.46
C SER A 92 -10.79 0.37 18.88
N LEU A 93 -10.03 1.44 19.13
CA LEU A 93 -9.57 1.82 20.46
C LEU A 93 -10.57 2.68 21.22
N GLY A 94 -11.77 2.90 20.69
CA GLY A 94 -12.84 3.65 21.35
C GLY A 94 -12.65 5.16 21.32
N ARG A 95 -11.97 5.69 20.32
CA ARG A 95 -11.65 7.12 20.24
C ARG A 95 -12.25 7.83 19.07
#